data_a72f215ee70a00d7eeafaa7e1104e54d
#
_entry.id   a72f215ee70a00d7eeafaa7e1104e54d
#
_cell.length_a   1.000
_cell.length_b   1.000
_cell.length_c   1.000
_cell.angle_alpha   90.00
_cell.angle_beta   90.00
_cell.angle_gamma   90.00
#
_symmetry.space_group_name_H-M   'P 1'
#
loop_
_entity.id
_entity.type
_entity.pdbx_description
1 polymer ?
#
loop_
_entity_poly.entity_id
_entity_poly.type
_entity_poly.pdbx_seq_one_letter_code
_entity_poly.pdbx_strand_id
1 'polypeptide(L)'
;MFLAGFWVIAGFIPPPAPKLTGEQLGQLFTQHAVRIRIGMIVSLFASALLASWSAAITIVMLRMRGRVGALAYTNLAVGALFVLEFIISLIIWQSMTYRSRDPQVLLAMNDTAWFLFVCITSTPMLQTFAIGTAIFLDTQDGHPDPIFPRWAGYLNYWVAVLFTPGTIAVFFHDGPFAWNGLFTWYLPLTVFAIWMITMSVLMLKTGGALEAGAQAYSAGTDLADEVRQLRAEVARLAAGRKEARL
;
A
#
# COMPACT_ATOMS: atom_id res chain seq x y z
N MET A 1 4.78 12.96 3.82
CA MET A 1 5.80 13.35 2.82
C MET A 1 5.17 13.54 1.43
N PHE A 2 4.44 12.58 0.86
CA PHE A 2 3.80 12.72 -0.46
C PHE A 2 2.88 13.96 -0.55
N LEU A 3 1.91 14.10 0.36
CA LEU A 3 1.00 15.24 0.39
C LEU A 3 1.74 16.58 0.60
N ALA A 4 2.84 16.60 1.34
CA ALA A 4 3.65 17.81 1.48
C ALA A 4 4.25 18.24 0.15
N GLY A 5 4.79 17.31 -0.64
CA GLY A 5 5.31 17.57 -1.98
C GLY A 5 4.22 17.98 -2.97
N PHE A 6 3.20 17.15 -3.09
CA PHE A 6 2.16 17.28 -4.11
C PHE A 6 1.20 18.45 -3.84
N TRP A 7 0.75 18.59 -2.60
CA TRP A 7 -0.19 19.64 -2.20
C TRP A 7 0.51 20.95 -1.85
N VAL A 8 1.33 20.92 -0.79
CA VAL A 8 1.84 22.17 -0.18
C VAL A 8 2.89 22.82 -1.09
N ILE A 9 3.85 22.05 -1.60
CA ILE A 9 4.94 22.60 -2.41
C ILE A 9 4.49 22.81 -3.86
N ALA A 10 4.01 21.76 -4.55
CA ALA A 10 3.62 21.85 -5.95
C ALA A 10 2.31 22.62 -6.18
N GLY A 11 1.39 22.62 -5.20
CA GLY A 11 0.10 23.29 -5.32
C GLY A 11 -0.91 22.56 -6.19
N PHE A 12 -0.83 21.22 -6.27
CA PHE A 12 -1.70 20.38 -7.10
C PHE A 12 -3.02 19.97 -6.42
N ILE A 13 -3.33 20.53 -5.27
CA ILE A 13 -4.64 20.41 -4.62
C ILE A 13 -5.16 21.82 -4.33
N PRO A 14 -6.28 22.24 -4.95
CA PRO A 14 -7.12 21.45 -5.87
C PRO A 14 -6.43 21.13 -7.20
N PRO A 15 -6.78 19.99 -7.83
CA PRO A 15 -6.22 19.63 -9.14
C PRO A 15 -6.58 20.67 -10.22
N PRO A 16 -5.69 20.96 -11.17
CA PRO A 16 -6.00 21.76 -12.35
C PRO A 16 -7.24 21.23 -13.07
N ALA A 17 -8.16 22.12 -13.42
CA ALA A 17 -9.41 21.70 -14.04
C ALA A 17 -9.21 21.12 -15.45
N PRO A 18 -9.94 20.05 -15.82
CA PRO A 18 -9.82 19.42 -17.16
C PRO A 18 -10.10 20.37 -18.32
N LYS A 19 -10.90 21.40 -18.08
CA LYS A 19 -11.32 22.39 -19.08
C LYS A 19 -10.35 23.57 -19.30
N LEU A 20 -9.17 23.55 -18.66
CA LEU A 20 -8.17 24.58 -18.93
C LEU A 20 -7.70 24.51 -20.37
N THR A 21 -7.50 25.69 -21.00
CA THR A 21 -6.86 25.75 -22.33
C THR A 21 -5.36 25.45 -22.23
N GLY A 22 -4.75 25.07 -23.36
CA GLY A 22 -3.32 24.81 -23.39
C GLY A 22 -2.47 26.02 -23.02
N GLU A 23 -2.92 27.24 -23.35
CA GLU A 23 -2.25 28.48 -22.95
C GLU A 23 -2.35 28.70 -21.43
N GLN A 24 -3.54 28.51 -20.83
CA GLN A 24 -3.74 28.64 -19.39
C GLN A 24 -2.89 27.62 -18.63
N LEU A 25 -2.84 26.39 -19.13
CA LEU A 25 -2.01 25.34 -18.56
C LEU A 25 -0.52 25.68 -18.69
N GLY A 26 -0.07 26.16 -19.86
CA GLY A 26 1.30 26.60 -20.10
C GLY A 26 1.71 27.75 -19.18
N GLN A 27 0.83 28.72 -18.96
CA GLN A 27 1.06 29.81 -17.98
C GLN A 27 1.22 29.27 -16.55
N LEU A 28 0.33 28.37 -16.11
CA LEU A 28 0.40 27.76 -14.77
C LEU A 28 1.73 27.03 -14.56
N PHE A 29 2.13 26.18 -15.52
CA PHE A 29 3.38 25.42 -15.40
C PHE A 29 4.63 26.30 -15.51
N THR A 30 4.58 27.40 -16.27
CA THR A 30 5.71 28.33 -16.39
C THR A 30 5.86 29.18 -15.12
N GLN A 31 4.75 29.76 -14.63
CA GLN A 31 4.76 30.62 -13.44
C GLN A 31 5.17 29.87 -12.17
N HIS A 32 4.82 28.60 -12.06
CA HIS A 32 5.07 27.79 -10.87
C HIS A 32 6.12 26.70 -11.09
N ALA A 33 6.94 26.79 -12.15
CA ALA A 33 7.87 25.74 -12.58
C ALA A 33 8.78 25.22 -11.44
N VAL A 34 9.38 26.13 -10.66
CA VAL A 34 10.29 25.74 -9.57
C VAL A 34 9.54 25.00 -8.45
N ARG A 35 8.38 25.51 -8.05
CA ARG A 35 7.53 24.85 -7.04
C ARG A 35 7.09 23.47 -7.47
N ILE A 36 6.62 23.34 -8.71
CA ILE A 36 6.19 22.05 -9.30
C ILE A 36 7.36 21.08 -9.29
N ARG A 37 8.55 21.47 -9.78
CA ARG A 37 9.73 20.60 -9.80
C ARG A 37 10.10 20.08 -8.41
N ILE A 38 10.22 20.97 -7.43
CA ILE A 38 10.58 20.59 -6.06
C ILE A 38 9.50 19.68 -5.45
N GLY A 39 8.22 20.04 -5.59
CA GLY A 39 7.11 19.26 -5.07
C GLY A 39 7.02 17.87 -5.70
N MET A 40 7.23 17.76 -7.01
CA MET A 40 7.23 16.46 -7.71
C MET A 40 8.44 15.60 -7.31
N ILE A 41 9.63 16.19 -7.07
CA ILE A 41 10.81 15.45 -6.56
C ILE A 41 10.49 14.87 -5.17
N VAL A 42 9.97 15.67 -4.26
CA VAL A 42 9.60 15.22 -2.91
C VAL A 42 8.55 14.11 -2.97
N SER A 43 7.55 14.26 -3.84
CA SER A 43 6.48 13.27 -4.04
C SER A 43 7.01 11.98 -4.66
N LEU A 44 7.99 12.08 -5.57
CA LEU A 44 8.63 10.93 -6.22
C LEU A 44 9.34 10.04 -5.18
N PHE A 45 10.16 10.63 -4.31
CA PHE A 45 10.80 9.87 -3.22
C PHE A 45 9.78 9.25 -2.27
N ALA A 46 8.72 9.99 -1.97
CA ALA A 46 7.66 9.49 -1.09
C ALA A 46 6.88 8.33 -1.72
N SER A 47 6.66 8.35 -3.05
CA SER A 47 5.96 7.27 -3.76
C SER A 47 6.69 5.94 -3.63
N ALA A 48 8.03 5.94 -3.67
CA ALA A 48 8.82 4.73 -3.53
C ALA A 48 8.60 4.00 -2.19
N LEU A 49 8.26 4.74 -1.13
CA LEU A 49 7.97 4.15 0.19
C LEU A 49 6.72 3.27 0.19
N LEU A 50 5.79 3.46 -0.75
CA LEU A 50 4.63 2.58 -0.90
C LEU A 50 5.04 1.14 -1.28
N ALA A 51 6.14 0.96 -2.00
CA ALA A 51 6.67 -0.38 -2.29
C ALA A 51 7.09 -1.10 -1.00
N SER A 52 7.78 -0.40 -0.09
CA SER A 52 8.16 -0.93 1.21
C SER A 52 6.94 -1.28 2.06
N TRP A 53 5.89 -0.44 2.01
CA TRP A 53 4.62 -0.72 2.67
C TRP A 53 3.94 -1.99 2.11
N SER A 54 3.88 -2.12 0.77
CA SER A 54 3.34 -3.32 0.12
C SER A 54 4.13 -4.59 0.46
N ALA A 55 5.45 -4.50 0.59
CA ALA A 55 6.29 -5.59 1.03
C ALA A 55 6.00 -5.97 2.50
N ALA A 56 5.86 -4.98 3.38
CA ALA A 56 5.55 -5.22 4.79
C ALA A 56 4.22 -5.95 4.98
N ILE A 57 3.15 -5.49 4.31
CA ILE A 57 1.85 -6.16 4.41
C ILE A 57 1.89 -7.56 3.77
N THR A 58 2.67 -7.76 2.70
CA THR A 58 2.87 -9.08 2.11
C THR A 58 3.48 -10.07 3.11
N ILE A 59 4.50 -9.65 3.86
CA ILE A 59 5.11 -10.48 4.91
C ILE A 59 4.09 -10.86 5.98
N VAL A 60 3.23 -9.92 6.38
CA VAL A 60 2.15 -10.18 7.34
C VAL A 60 1.13 -11.16 6.74
N MET A 61 0.72 -10.98 5.48
CA MET A 61 -0.20 -11.90 4.80
C MET A 61 0.35 -13.33 4.70
N LEU A 62 1.64 -13.51 4.44
CA LEU A 62 2.28 -14.84 4.37
C LEU A 62 2.26 -15.60 5.70
N ARG A 63 1.98 -14.93 6.81
CA ARG A 63 1.80 -15.54 8.14
C ARG A 63 0.35 -15.89 8.47
N MET A 64 -0.60 -15.45 7.65
CA MET A 64 -2.01 -15.78 7.77
C MET A 64 -2.25 -17.25 7.48
N ARG A 65 -3.28 -17.81 8.09
CA ARG A 65 -3.71 -19.19 7.83
C ARG A 65 -4.41 -19.31 6.48
N GLY A 66 -4.47 -20.52 5.96
CA GLY A 66 -5.09 -20.81 4.68
C GLY A 66 -4.13 -20.69 3.49
N ARG A 67 -4.68 -20.79 2.28
CA ARG A 67 -3.90 -20.74 1.04
C ARG A 67 -3.73 -19.30 0.54
N VAL A 68 -3.11 -18.46 1.36
CA VAL A 68 -2.98 -17.02 1.08
C VAL A 68 -1.75 -16.64 0.26
N GLY A 69 -0.83 -17.56 -0.02
CA GLY A 69 0.42 -17.25 -0.72
C GLY A 69 0.23 -16.53 -2.05
N ALA A 70 -0.68 -17.01 -2.90
CA ALA A 70 -0.98 -16.34 -4.18
C ALA A 70 -1.52 -14.92 -3.96
N LEU A 71 -2.38 -14.71 -2.97
CA LEU A 71 -2.93 -13.38 -2.64
C LEU A 71 -1.84 -12.44 -2.12
N ALA A 72 -0.92 -12.94 -1.30
CA ALA A 72 0.20 -12.15 -0.78
C ALA A 72 1.14 -11.69 -1.92
N TYR A 73 1.49 -12.59 -2.84
CA TYR A 73 2.30 -12.22 -4.00
C TYR A 73 1.54 -11.34 -5.00
N THR A 74 0.23 -11.50 -5.15
CA THR A 74 -0.62 -10.57 -5.91
C THR A 74 -0.54 -9.18 -5.30
N ASN A 75 -0.71 -9.04 -3.98
CA ASN A 75 -0.56 -7.76 -3.29
C ASN A 75 0.80 -7.10 -3.58
N LEU A 76 1.89 -7.85 -3.51
CA LEU A 76 3.23 -7.33 -3.80
C LEU A 76 3.37 -6.85 -5.25
N ALA A 77 2.92 -7.66 -6.21
CA ALA A 77 3.03 -7.36 -7.63
C ALA A 77 2.21 -6.11 -8.01
N VAL A 78 0.93 -6.06 -7.63
CA VAL A 78 0.08 -4.91 -7.96
C VAL A 78 0.45 -3.68 -7.15
N GLY A 79 0.97 -3.83 -5.92
CA GLY A 79 1.51 -2.73 -5.14
C GLY A 79 2.73 -2.07 -5.79
N ALA A 80 3.61 -2.85 -6.40
CA ALA A 80 4.73 -2.32 -7.18
C ALA A 80 4.27 -1.57 -8.44
N LEU A 81 3.26 -2.11 -9.15
CA LEU A 81 2.65 -1.42 -10.30
C LEU A 81 1.97 -0.12 -9.87
N PHE A 82 1.27 -0.11 -8.75
CA PHE A 82 0.62 1.09 -8.22
C PHE A 82 1.63 2.21 -7.90
N VAL A 83 2.81 1.88 -7.37
CA VAL A 83 3.91 2.85 -7.19
C VAL A 83 4.34 3.46 -8.53
N LEU A 84 4.42 2.65 -9.57
CA LEU A 84 4.85 3.09 -10.90
C LEU A 84 3.86 4.09 -11.53
N GLU A 85 2.56 3.97 -11.26
CA GLU A 85 1.52 4.91 -11.70
C GLU A 85 1.78 6.32 -11.17
N PHE A 86 2.14 6.45 -9.88
CA PHE A 86 2.56 7.74 -9.31
C PHE A 86 3.86 8.25 -9.94
N ILE A 87 4.88 7.40 -10.05
CA ILE A 87 6.20 7.80 -10.55
C ILE A 87 6.10 8.34 -11.98
N ILE A 88 5.38 7.66 -12.87
CA ILE A 88 5.26 8.09 -14.27
C ILE A 88 4.52 9.42 -14.35
N SER A 89 3.41 9.59 -13.65
CA SER A 89 2.63 10.82 -13.63
C SER A 89 3.46 12.01 -13.13
N LEU A 90 4.20 11.82 -12.03
CA LEU A 90 5.07 12.86 -11.45
C LEU A 90 6.19 13.27 -12.41
N ILE A 91 6.78 12.32 -13.15
CA ILE A 91 7.81 12.60 -14.16
C ILE A 91 7.22 13.35 -15.36
N ILE A 92 6.01 13.01 -15.80
CA ILE A 92 5.34 13.75 -16.89
C ILE A 92 5.16 15.20 -16.48
N TRP A 93 4.59 15.50 -15.30
CA TRP A 93 4.44 16.89 -14.83
C TRP A 93 5.78 17.61 -14.65
N GLN A 94 6.83 16.96 -14.17
CA GLN A 94 8.17 17.55 -14.15
C GLN A 94 8.65 17.91 -15.57
N SER A 95 8.45 17.00 -16.52
CA SER A 95 8.90 17.22 -17.91
C SER A 95 8.14 18.37 -18.59
N MET A 96 6.90 18.65 -18.21
CA MET A 96 6.12 19.81 -18.68
C MET A 96 6.73 21.14 -18.24
N THR A 97 7.44 21.18 -17.11
CA THR A 97 8.14 22.38 -16.63
C THR A 97 9.55 22.54 -17.21
N TYR A 98 10.09 21.53 -17.89
CA TYR A 98 11.51 21.52 -18.28
C TYR A 98 11.82 22.44 -19.45
N ARG A 99 10.91 22.50 -20.43
CA ARG A 99 11.00 23.37 -21.62
C ARG A 99 9.65 23.97 -21.96
N SER A 100 9.66 25.14 -22.63
CA SER A 100 8.47 25.63 -23.32
C SER A 100 8.03 24.63 -24.40
N ARG A 101 6.75 24.36 -24.46
CA ARG A 101 6.14 23.41 -25.41
C ARG A 101 4.93 24.04 -26.06
N ASP A 102 4.52 23.46 -27.17
CA ASP A 102 3.25 23.76 -27.81
C ASP A 102 2.09 23.52 -26.82
N PRO A 103 1.10 24.42 -26.74
CA PRO A 103 -0.06 24.29 -25.85
C PRO A 103 -0.83 22.99 -26.00
N GLN A 104 -0.97 22.45 -27.22
CA GLN A 104 -1.66 21.17 -27.45
C GLN A 104 -0.86 19.98 -26.89
N VAL A 105 0.47 20.04 -27.01
CA VAL A 105 1.36 19.03 -26.41
C VAL A 105 1.25 19.05 -24.89
N LEU A 106 1.19 20.24 -24.27
CA LEU A 106 1.01 20.38 -22.82
C LEU A 106 -0.32 19.79 -22.35
N LEU A 107 -1.41 20.03 -23.09
CA LEU A 107 -2.71 19.44 -22.80
C LEU A 107 -2.64 17.91 -22.82
N ALA A 108 -2.13 17.34 -23.92
CA ALA A 108 -2.01 15.88 -24.04
C ALA A 108 -1.16 15.25 -22.93
N MET A 109 -0.05 15.89 -22.55
CA MET A 109 0.80 15.43 -21.45
C MET A 109 0.07 15.52 -20.10
N ASN A 110 -0.63 16.61 -19.83
CA ASN A 110 -1.38 16.80 -18.61
C ASN A 110 -2.51 15.78 -18.48
N ASP A 111 -3.29 15.58 -19.53
CA ASP A 111 -4.38 14.60 -19.56
C ASP A 111 -3.84 13.18 -19.32
N THR A 112 -2.76 12.83 -20.02
CA THR A 112 -2.08 11.54 -19.82
C THR A 112 -1.63 11.36 -18.35
N ALA A 113 -1.03 12.39 -17.77
CA ALA A 113 -0.56 12.32 -16.38
C ALA A 113 -1.72 12.17 -15.38
N TRP A 114 -2.83 12.89 -15.58
CA TRP A 114 -4.02 12.76 -14.73
C TRP A 114 -4.72 11.42 -14.89
N PHE A 115 -4.83 10.91 -16.12
CA PHE A 115 -5.40 9.57 -16.33
C PHE A 115 -4.55 8.46 -15.70
N LEU A 116 -3.24 8.53 -15.83
CA LEU A 116 -2.33 7.60 -15.14
C LEU A 116 -2.46 7.69 -13.62
N PHE A 117 -2.64 8.90 -13.08
CA PHE A 117 -2.68 9.13 -11.64
C PHE A 117 -4.02 8.77 -10.99
N VAL A 118 -5.13 8.92 -11.70
CA VAL A 118 -6.49 8.85 -11.14
C VAL A 118 -7.29 7.68 -11.71
N CYS A 119 -7.12 7.36 -13.01
CA CYS A 119 -7.99 6.39 -13.68
C CYS A 119 -7.49 4.95 -13.61
N ILE A 120 -6.21 4.72 -13.27
CA ILE A 120 -5.71 3.36 -13.06
C ILE A 120 -6.15 2.91 -11.66
N THR A 121 -7.37 2.42 -11.57
CA THR A 121 -7.93 1.92 -10.30
C THR A 121 -7.80 0.41 -10.16
N SER A 122 -7.43 -0.28 -11.24
CA SER A 122 -7.35 -1.75 -11.29
C SER A 122 -6.31 -2.33 -10.32
N THR A 123 -5.15 -1.69 -10.20
CA THR A 123 -4.06 -2.13 -9.32
C THR A 123 -4.41 -1.97 -7.84
N PRO A 124 -4.84 -0.80 -7.32
CA PRO A 124 -5.24 -0.68 -5.93
C PRO A 124 -6.53 -1.47 -5.60
N MET A 125 -7.47 -1.62 -6.55
CA MET A 125 -8.64 -2.47 -6.35
C MET A 125 -8.22 -3.93 -6.15
N LEU A 126 -7.38 -4.48 -7.03
CA LEU A 126 -6.93 -5.86 -6.90
C LEU A 126 -6.08 -6.05 -5.65
N GLN A 127 -5.29 -5.06 -5.26
CA GLN A 127 -4.51 -5.07 -4.03
C GLN A 127 -5.42 -5.20 -2.81
N THR A 128 -6.43 -4.34 -2.69
CA THR A 128 -7.38 -4.36 -1.57
C THR A 128 -8.24 -5.61 -1.57
N PHE A 129 -8.67 -6.13 -2.72
CA PHE A 129 -9.34 -7.42 -2.81
C PHE A 129 -8.46 -8.58 -2.34
N ALA A 130 -7.19 -8.60 -2.72
CA ALA A 130 -6.26 -9.65 -2.30
C ALA A 130 -6.06 -9.63 -0.77
N ILE A 131 -5.86 -8.45 -0.18
CA ILE A 131 -5.73 -8.29 1.28
C ILE A 131 -7.02 -8.70 1.99
N GLY A 132 -8.16 -8.19 1.55
CA GLY A 132 -9.47 -8.49 2.15
C GLY A 132 -9.79 -9.99 2.11
N THR A 133 -9.54 -10.64 0.97
CA THR A 133 -9.73 -12.09 0.82
C THR A 133 -8.80 -12.87 1.76
N ALA A 134 -7.53 -12.47 1.87
CA ALA A 134 -6.60 -13.12 2.78
C ALA A 134 -7.05 -13.01 4.25
N ILE A 135 -7.56 -11.85 4.67
CA ILE A 135 -8.13 -11.65 6.01
C ILE A 135 -9.33 -12.56 6.24
N PHE A 136 -10.23 -12.70 5.25
CA PHE A 136 -11.38 -13.58 5.40
C PHE A 136 -10.98 -15.05 5.49
N LEU A 137 -9.97 -15.50 4.76
CA LEU A 137 -9.43 -16.85 4.87
C LEU A 137 -8.79 -17.11 6.24
N ASP A 138 -8.05 -16.12 6.79
CA ASP A 138 -7.42 -16.21 8.11
C ASP A 138 -8.46 -16.24 9.26
N THR A 139 -9.63 -15.63 9.05
CA THR A 139 -10.71 -15.55 10.05
C THR A 139 -11.78 -16.63 9.89
N GLN A 140 -11.60 -17.60 8.98
CA GLN A 140 -12.53 -18.74 8.84
C GLN A 140 -12.48 -19.64 10.06
N ASP A 141 -13.58 -20.37 10.28
CA ASP A 141 -13.71 -21.40 11.31
C ASP A 141 -13.53 -20.93 12.76
N GLY A 142 -13.76 -19.62 13.03
CA GLY A 142 -13.73 -19.07 14.39
C GLY A 142 -12.33 -19.10 15.01
N HIS A 143 -11.29 -18.92 14.19
CA HIS A 143 -9.90 -18.84 14.65
C HIS A 143 -9.77 -17.86 15.82
N PRO A 144 -9.25 -18.28 16.98
CA PRO A 144 -9.25 -17.45 18.19
C PRO A 144 -8.34 -16.21 18.07
N ASP A 145 -7.25 -16.30 17.28
CA ASP A 145 -6.25 -15.25 17.17
C ASP A 145 -5.90 -14.95 15.70
N PRO A 146 -6.82 -14.34 14.91
CA PRO A 146 -6.51 -13.94 13.55
C PRO A 146 -5.53 -12.77 13.54
N ILE A 147 -4.66 -12.71 12.53
CA ILE A 147 -3.64 -11.65 12.41
C ILE A 147 -4.30 -10.27 12.28
N PHE A 148 -5.34 -10.17 11.45
CA PHE A 148 -6.16 -8.96 11.35
C PHE A 148 -7.62 -9.28 11.74
N PRO A 149 -8.32 -8.32 12.35
CA PRO A 149 -9.73 -8.50 12.68
C PRO A 149 -10.57 -8.57 11.40
N ARG A 150 -11.62 -9.38 11.42
CA ARG A 150 -12.51 -9.62 10.26
C ARG A 150 -13.08 -8.35 9.63
N TRP A 151 -13.35 -7.30 10.42
CA TRP A 151 -13.85 -6.02 9.89
C TRP A 151 -12.85 -5.35 8.93
N ALA A 152 -11.53 -5.60 9.09
CA ALA A 152 -10.52 -5.07 8.16
C ALA A 152 -10.66 -5.69 6.76
N GLY A 153 -11.15 -6.93 6.66
CA GLY A 153 -11.49 -7.55 5.37
C GLY A 153 -12.60 -6.77 4.65
N TYR A 154 -13.68 -6.43 5.38
CA TYR A 154 -14.76 -5.61 4.83
C TYR A 154 -14.29 -4.20 4.45
N LEU A 155 -13.43 -3.57 5.27
CA LEU A 155 -12.82 -2.28 4.94
C LEU A 155 -12.11 -2.35 3.59
N ASN A 156 -11.28 -3.37 3.36
CA ASN A 156 -10.56 -3.54 2.10
C ASN A 156 -11.50 -3.66 0.90
N TYR A 157 -12.60 -4.40 1.02
CA TYR A 157 -13.59 -4.51 -0.06
C TYR A 157 -14.34 -3.20 -0.31
N TRP A 158 -14.68 -2.44 0.75
CA TRP A 158 -15.28 -1.12 0.60
C TRP A 158 -14.33 -0.14 -0.10
N VAL A 159 -13.05 -0.15 0.26
CA VAL A 159 -12.03 0.67 -0.40
C VAL A 159 -11.95 0.35 -1.90
N ALA A 160 -11.94 -0.93 -2.26
CA ALA A 160 -11.97 -1.34 -3.67
C ALA A 160 -13.16 -0.76 -4.43
N VAL A 161 -14.37 -0.83 -3.86
CA VAL A 161 -15.58 -0.27 -4.48
C VAL A 161 -15.49 1.25 -4.61
N LEU A 162 -14.98 1.94 -3.58
CA LEU A 162 -14.89 3.39 -3.56
C LEU A 162 -13.79 3.96 -4.49
N PHE A 163 -12.88 3.14 -5.01
CA PHE A 163 -11.96 3.53 -6.09
C PHE A 163 -12.59 3.48 -7.48
N THR A 164 -13.69 2.75 -7.68
CA THR A 164 -14.34 2.57 -8.99
C THR A 164 -14.65 3.88 -9.73
N PRO A 165 -15.10 4.98 -9.08
CA PRO A 165 -15.39 6.23 -9.78
C PRO A 165 -14.20 6.81 -10.56
N GLY A 166 -12.96 6.53 -10.14
CA GLY A 166 -11.76 6.94 -10.88
C GLY A 166 -11.74 6.40 -12.31
N THR A 167 -12.19 5.17 -12.53
CA THR A 167 -12.18 4.52 -13.85
C THR A 167 -13.01 5.25 -14.89
N ILE A 168 -14.11 5.90 -14.47
CA ILE A 168 -15.04 6.56 -15.38
C ILE A 168 -14.74 8.05 -15.61
N ALA A 169 -13.71 8.60 -14.99
CA ALA A 169 -13.32 10.01 -15.16
C ALA A 169 -13.07 10.38 -16.63
N VAL A 170 -12.64 9.43 -17.44
CA VAL A 170 -12.37 9.61 -18.87
C VAL A 170 -13.59 10.11 -19.68
N PHE A 171 -14.79 9.91 -19.16
CA PHE A 171 -16.03 10.36 -19.82
C PHE A 171 -16.45 11.78 -19.41
N PHE A 172 -15.77 12.41 -18.44
CA PHE A 172 -16.21 13.66 -17.83
C PHE A 172 -15.10 14.73 -17.84
N HIS A 173 -15.39 15.88 -18.46
CA HIS A 173 -14.50 17.03 -18.47
C HIS A 173 -14.82 18.05 -17.36
N ASP A 174 -15.94 17.87 -16.66
CA ASP A 174 -16.35 18.70 -15.53
C ASP A 174 -17.28 17.93 -14.59
N GLY A 175 -17.67 18.59 -13.48
CA GLY A 175 -18.58 18.00 -12.51
C GLY A 175 -17.92 16.99 -11.55
N PRO A 176 -18.75 16.25 -10.79
CA PRO A 176 -18.26 15.43 -9.67
C PRO A 176 -17.44 14.20 -10.09
N PHE A 177 -17.52 13.78 -11.36
CA PHE A 177 -16.81 12.63 -11.91
C PHE A 177 -15.61 13.00 -12.79
N ALA A 178 -15.34 14.29 -13.04
CA ALA A 178 -14.07 14.71 -13.67
C ALA A 178 -12.88 14.37 -12.75
N TRP A 179 -11.65 14.33 -13.28
CA TRP A 179 -10.47 13.96 -12.47
C TRP A 179 -10.21 14.87 -11.28
N ASN A 180 -10.74 16.11 -11.27
CA ASN A 180 -10.71 17.05 -10.15
C ASN A 180 -12.01 17.06 -9.33
N GLY A 181 -12.94 16.14 -9.62
CA GLY A 181 -14.27 16.08 -9.01
C GLY A 181 -14.31 15.35 -7.67
N LEU A 182 -15.47 15.47 -7.00
CA LEU A 182 -15.68 14.92 -5.68
C LEU A 182 -15.47 13.40 -5.63
N PHE A 183 -16.08 12.66 -6.57
CA PHE A 183 -16.08 11.20 -6.56
C PHE A 183 -14.79 10.59 -7.15
N THR A 184 -14.10 11.33 -8.01
CA THR A 184 -12.92 10.83 -8.71
C THR A 184 -11.62 11.20 -7.99
N TRP A 185 -11.59 12.35 -7.33
CA TRP A 185 -10.41 12.85 -6.64
C TRP A 185 -10.54 12.79 -5.12
N TYR A 186 -11.48 13.55 -4.56
CA TYR A 186 -11.54 13.75 -3.10
C TYR A 186 -11.96 12.49 -2.36
N LEU A 187 -12.91 11.72 -2.88
CA LEU A 187 -13.37 10.49 -2.27
C LEU A 187 -12.26 9.42 -2.25
N PRO A 188 -11.62 9.04 -3.39
CA PRO A 188 -10.53 8.07 -3.38
C PRO A 188 -9.34 8.52 -2.54
N LEU A 189 -8.95 9.80 -2.58
CA LEU A 189 -7.85 10.33 -1.78
C LEU A 189 -8.12 10.17 -0.28
N THR A 190 -9.33 10.51 0.17
CA THR A 190 -9.73 10.40 1.58
C THR A 190 -9.77 8.94 2.03
N VAL A 191 -10.40 8.09 1.20
CA VAL A 191 -10.53 6.65 1.48
C VAL A 191 -9.15 5.99 1.51
N PHE A 192 -8.27 6.34 0.57
CA PHE A 192 -6.89 5.86 0.54
C PHE A 192 -6.11 6.24 1.80
N ALA A 193 -6.23 7.50 2.23
CA ALA A 193 -5.55 7.96 3.45
C ALA A 193 -6.05 7.20 4.70
N ILE A 194 -7.36 7.05 4.86
CA ILE A 194 -7.96 6.29 5.96
C ILE A 194 -7.50 4.83 5.93
N TRP A 195 -7.54 4.20 4.76
CA TRP A 195 -7.13 2.82 4.57
C TRP A 195 -5.65 2.60 4.90
N MET A 196 -4.76 3.45 4.37
CA MET A 196 -3.33 3.40 4.64
C MET A 196 -3.02 3.51 6.14
N ILE A 197 -3.65 4.49 6.82
CA ILE A 197 -3.47 4.69 8.27
C ILE A 197 -3.99 3.46 9.03
N THR A 198 -5.19 3.00 8.71
CA THR A 198 -5.82 1.87 9.40
C THR A 198 -5.00 0.59 9.25
N MET A 199 -4.61 0.25 8.03
CA MET A 199 -3.80 -0.96 7.78
C MET A 199 -2.40 -0.85 8.39
N SER A 200 -1.79 0.34 8.38
CA SER A 200 -0.50 0.58 9.05
C SER A 200 -0.60 0.39 10.57
N VAL A 201 -1.65 0.92 11.21
CA VAL A 201 -1.88 0.71 12.65
C VAL A 201 -2.10 -0.76 12.98
N LEU A 202 -2.85 -1.49 12.16
CA LEU A 202 -3.05 -2.92 12.34
C LEU A 202 -1.74 -3.70 12.18
N MET A 203 -0.93 -3.39 11.18
CA MET A 203 0.40 -4.01 11.01
C MET A 203 1.32 -3.75 12.20
N LEU A 204 1.36 -2.52 12.72
CA LEU A 204 2.19 -2.18 13.88
C LEU A 204 1.76 -2.95 15.14
N LYS A 205 0.46 -3.08 15.38
CA LYS A 205 -0.06 -3.89 16.50
C LYS A 205 0.32 -5.36 16.36
N THR A 206 0.23 -5.90 15.16
CA THR A 206 0.63 -7.28 14.87
C THR A 206 2.14 -7.47 15.00
N GLY A 207 2.96 -6.53 14.55
CA GLY A 207 4.41 -6.54 14.68
C GLY A 207 4.86 -6.66 16.14
N GLY A 208 4.29 -5.84 17.01
CA GLY A 208 4.58 -5.90 18.45
C GLY A 208 4.18 -7.24 19.10
N ALA A 209 3.05 -7.83 18.69
CA ALA A 209 2.64 -9.15 19.17
C ALA A 209 3.57 -10.26 18.67
N LEU A 210 4.06 -10.16 17.44
CA LEU A 210 5.01 -11.13 16.87
C LEU A 210 6.39 -11.05 17.51
N GLU A 211 6.87 -9.86 17.84
CA GLU A 211 8.13 -9.67 18.59
C GLU A 211 8.02 -10.22 20.01
N ALA A 212 6.92 -9.96 20.70
CA ALA A 212 6.63 -10.51 22.00
C ALA A 212 6.56 -12.05 21.98
N GLY A 213 5.92 -12.62 20.95
CA GLY A 213 5.88 -14.06 20.72
C GLY A 213 7.25 -14.67 20.39
N ALA A 214 8.08 -13.98 19.61
CA ALA A 214 9.44 -14.41 19.30
C ALA A 214 10.35 -14.35 20.54
N GLN A 215 10.18 -13.35 21.39
CA GLN A 215 10.89 -13.24 22.68
C GLN A 215 10.45 -14.34 23.67
N ALA A 216 9.14 -14.61 23.73
CA ALA A 216 8.62 -15.73 24.53
C ALA A 216 9.12 -17.09 24.03
N TYR A 217 9.22 -17.27 22.70
CA TYR A 217 9.78 -18.48 22.09
C TYR A 217 11.29 -18.60 22.34
N SER A 218 12.05 -17.52 22.29
CA SER A 218 13.49 -17.53 22.62
C SER A 218 13.74 -17.74 24.12
N ALA A 219 12.86 -17.26 24.98
CA ALA A 219 12.86 -17.57 26.39
C ALA A 219 12.42 -19.04 26.68
N GLY A 220 11.56 -19.60 25.81
CA GLY A 220 11.11 -21.00 25.84
C GLY A 220 12.11 -22.00 25.22
N THR A 221 13.29 -21.56 24.74
CA THR A 221 14.42 -22.43 24.37
C THR A 221 15.03 -23.14 25.61
N ASP A 222 14.61 -22.75 26.80
CA ASP A 222 14.73 -23.56 28.01
C ASP A 222 14.13 -24.98 27.85
N LEU A 223 13.09 -25.13 27.04
CA LEU A 223 12.47 -26.43 26.73
C LEU A 223 13.42 -27.40 26.00
N ALA A 224 14.26 -26.90 25.10
CA ALA A 224 15.25 -27.72 24.39
C ALA A 224 16.39 -28.16 25.33
N ASP A 225 16.72 -27.31 26.29
CA ASP A 225 17.70 -27.63 27.34
C ASP A 225 17.09 -28.57 28.39
N GLU A 226 15.84 -28.40 28.75
CA GLU A 226 15.09 -29.30 29.62
C GLU A 226 14.93 -30.69 28.97
N VAL A 227 14.60 -30.75 27.67
CA VAL A 227 14.56 -32.03 26.91
C VAL A 227 15.94 -32.69 26.85
N ARG A 228 17.03 -31.91 26.73
CA ARG A 228 18.40 -32.44 26.80
C ARG A 228 18.73 -32.99 28.17
N GLN A 229 18.35 -32.31 29.25
CA GLN A 229 18.54 -32.73 30.62
C GLN A 229 17.75 -34.02 30.92
N LEU A 230 16.47 -34.09 30.52
CA LEU A 230 15.65 -35.27 30.67
C LEU A 230 16.21 -36.49 29.91
N ARG A 231 16.72 -36.30 28.68
CA ARG A 231 17.40 -37.34 27.91
C ARG A 231 18.67 -37.85 28.59
N ALA A 232 19.45 -36.94 29.19
CA ALA A 232 20.66 -37.30 29.92
C ALA A 232 20.32 -38.10 31.20
N GLU A 233 19.24 -37.71 31.88
CA GLU A 233 18.76 -38.40 33.08
C GLU A 233 18.21 -39.80 32.77
N VAL A 234 17.42 -39.93 31.72
CA VAL A 234 16.93 -41.22 31.22
C VAL A 234 18.11 -42.13 30.83
N ALA A 235 19.15 -41.59 30.19
CA ALA A 235 20.34 -42.36 29.82
C ALA A 235 21.11 -42.84 31.06
N ARG A 236 21.23 -42.01 32.11
CA ARG A 236 21.83 -42.41 33.41
C ARG A 236 21.06 -43.53 34.13
N LEU A 237 19.72 -43.39 34.15
CA LEU A 237 18.86 -44.41 34.76
C LEU A 237 18.89 -45.73 33.99
N ALA A 238 19.00 -45.68 32.66
CA ALA A 238 19.14 -46.88 31.82
C ALA A 238 20.51 -47.59 32.02
N ALA A 239 21.58 -46.83 32.20
CA ALA A 239 22.92 -47.36 32.54
C ALA A 239 22.95 -48.03 33.90
N GLY A 240 22.43 -47.38 34.96
CA GLY A 240 22.37 -47.94 36.28
C GLY A 240 21.51 -49.23 36.42
N ARG A 241 20.47 -49.35 35.56
CA ARG A 241 19.65 -50.58 35.49
C ARG A 241 20.37 -51.76 34.81
N LYS A 242 21.36 -51.50 33.97
CA LYS A 242 22.21 -52.56 33.40
C LYS A 242 23.23 -53.09 34.42
N GLU A 243 23.80 -52.22 35.22
CA GLU A 243 24.75 -52.60 36.27
C GLU A 243 24.08 -53.39 37.43
N ALA A 244 22.83 -53.11 37.73
CA ALA A 244 22.06 -53.84 38.78
C ALA A 244 21.55 -55.22 38.32
N ARG A 245 21.76 -55.61 37.09
CA ARG A 245 21.38 -56.94 36.54
C ARG A 245 22.55 -57.89 36.26
N LEU A 246 23.78 -57.46 36.58
CA LEU A 246 24.98 -58.29 36.58
C LEU A 246 25.38 -58.65 38.03
#